data_673d4e8457a14a21376c36cf74c164ab
#
_entry.id   673d4e8457a14a21376c36cf74c164ab
#
_cell.length_a   1.000
_cell.length_b   1.000
_cell.length_c   1.000
_cell.angle_alpha   90.00
_cell.angle_beta   90.00
_cell.angle_gamma   90.00
#
_symmetry.space_group_name_H-M   'P 1'
#
loop_
_entity.id
_entity.type
_entity.pdbx_description
1 polymer ?
#
loop_
_entity_poly.entity_id
_entity_poly.type
_entity_poly.pdbx_seq_one_letter_code
_entity_poly.pdbx_strand_id
1 'polypeptide(L)'
;MDFKDPKNKVYLQKAISSLSKDYSNMLISMTNQDDSNYKRAALLYYWLRDYRNYVKNEPKFNSVYTPPFRRGNIANINFGFNLGSELGGLHYAIVISDSRPTNPMLIVAPMTSFKPSHQLNDCEIFIDNQLFLQLKGKQDALVQTLKHQ
;
A
#
# COMPACT_ATOMS: atom_id res chain seq x y z
N MET A 1 -27.33 12.08 -8.01
CA MET A 1 -28.15 11.40 -6.98
C MET A 1 -28.20 12.31 -5.77
N ASP A 2 -29.37 12.67 -5.26
CA ASP A 2 -29.50 13.40 -4.00
C ASP A 2 -29.44 12.42 -2.82
N PHE A 3 -28.36 12.49 -2.03
CA PHE A 3 -28.15 11.58 -0.88
C PHE A 3 -29.05 11.88 0.32
N LYS A 4 -29.78 13.00 0.31
CA LYS A 4 -30.74 13.38 1.35
C LYS A 4 -32.13 12.77 1.13
N ASP A 5 -32.45 12.34 -0.10
CA ASP A 5 -33.72 11.71 -0.42
C ASP A 5 -33.74 10.25 0.09
N PRO A 6 -34.70 9.89 1.00
CA PRO A 6 -34.81 8.52 1.52
C PRO A 6 -35.02 7.45 0.44
N LYS A 7 -35.64 7.78 -0.70
CA LYS A 7 -35.83 6.86 -1.83
C LYS A 7 -34.50 6.44 -2.42
N ASN A 8 -33.54 7.38 -2.52
CA ASN A 8 -32.19 7.10 -3.01
C ASN A 8 -31.39 6.19 -2.07
N LYS A 9 -31.64 6.26 -0.77
CA LYS A 9 -31.05 5.35 0.21
C LYS A 9 -31.47 3.91 -0.04
N VAL A 10 -32.74 3.64 -0.26
CA VAL A 10 -33.26 2.29 -0.55
C VAL A 10 -32.72 1.77 -1.88
N TYR A 11 -32.69 2.64 -2.90
CA TYR A 11 -32.08 2.31 -4.17
C TYR A 11 -30.60 1.92 -4.02
N LEU A 12 -29.84 2.74 -3.30
CA LEU A 12 -28.41 2.50 -3.06
C LEU A 12 -28.16 1.18 -2.30
N GLN A 13 -28.97 0.86 -1.29
CA GLN A 13 -28.88 -0.40 -0.56
C GLN A 13 -29.07 -1.62 -1.50
N LYS A 14 -30.05 -1.55 -2.40
CA LYS A 14 -30.26 -2.61 -3.40
C LYS A 14 -29.09 -2.70 -4.40
N ALA A 15 -28.59 -1.57 -4.87
CA ALA A 15 -27.45 -1.50 -5.77
C ALA A 15 -26.18 -2.08 -5.13
N ILE A 16 -25.91 -1.77 -3.85
CA ILE A 16 -24.78 -2.33 -3.09
C ILE A 16 -24.92 -3.86 -2.98
N SER A 17 -26.12 -4.37 -2.69
CA SER A 17 -26.35 -5.81 -2.58
C SER A 17 -26.12 -6.53 -3.93
N SER A 18 -26.58 -5.94 -5.02
CA SER A 18 -26.33 -6.48 -6.38
C SER A 18 -24.84 -6.48 -6.70
N LEU A 19 -24.16 -5.34 -6.53
CA LEU A 19 -22.73 -5.21 -6.78
C LEU A 19 -21.91 -6.22 -5.97
N SER A 20 -22.25 -6.39 -4.69
CA SER A 20 -21.55 -7.33 -3.80
C SER A 20 -21.67 -8.78 -4.30
N LYS A 21 -22.88 -9.16 -4.80
CA LYS A 21 -23.11 -10.49 -5.38
C LYS A 21 -22.32 -10.67 -6.68
N ASP A 22 -22.38 -9.68 -7.57
CA ASP A 22 -21.68 -9.73 -8.86
C ASP A 22 -20.17 -9.81 -8.67
N TYR A 23 -19.64 -9.04 -7.71
CA TYR A 23 -18.23 -9.04 -7.37
C TYR A 23 -17.78 -10.38 -6.77
N SER A 24 -18.58 -10.96 -5.88
CA SER A 24 -18.33 -12.28 -5.31
C SER A 24 -18.30 -13.37 -6.41
N ASN A 25 -19.27 -13.36 -7.31
CA ASN A 25 -19.34 -14.29 -8.43
C ASN A 25 -18.12 -14.16 -9.36
N MET A 26 -17.72 -12.93 -9.67
CA MET A 26 -16.52 -12.65 -10.46
C MET A 26 -15.26 -13.25 -9.80
N LEU A 27 -15.03 -12.99 -8.51
CA LEU A 27 -13.87 -13.52 -7.78
C LEU A 27 -13.87 -15.05 -7.78
N ILE A 28 -15.01 -15.68 -7.51
CA ILE A 28 -15.15 -17.15 -7.50
C ILE A 28 -14.87 -17.69 -8.92
N SER A 29 -15.42 -17.05 -9.95
CA SER A 29 -15.14 -17.44 -11.34
C SER A 29 -13.65 -17.40 -11.67
N MET A 30 -12.95 -16.35 -11.24
CA MET A 30 -11.51 -16.22 -11.45
C MET A 30 -10.71 -17.33 -10.76
N THR A 31 -11.16 -17.85 -9.62
CA THR A 31 -10.48 -18.96 -8.93
C THR A 31 -10.57 -20.29 -9.67
N ASN A 32 -11.53 -20.43 -10.61
CA ASN A 32 -11.75 -21.62 -11.41
C ASN A 32 -11.10 -21.57 -12.81
N GLN A 33 -10.31 -20.51 -13.07
CA GLN A 33 -9.61 -20.32 -14.34
C GLN A 33 -8.16 -20.85 -14.23
N ASP A 34 -7.21 -20.05 -14.64
CA ASP A 34 -5.78 -20.37 -14.58
C ASP A 34 -5.12 -19.83 -13.29
N ASP A 35 -3.88 -20.25 -13.04
CA ASP A 35 -3.12 -19.86 -11.84
C ASP A 35 -2.92 -18.35 -11.72
N SER A 36 -2.82 -17.62 -12.82
CA SER A 36 -2.68 -16.16 -12.85
C SER A 36 -3.96 -15.48 -12.34
N ASN A 37 -5.12 -15.93 -12.83
CA ASN A 37 -6.42 -15.44 -12.39
C ASN A 37 -6.73 -15.85 -10.95
N TYR A 38 -6.38 -17.07 -10.55
CA TYR A 38 -6.48 -17.51 -9.15
C TYR A 38 -5.65 -16.61 -8.22
N LYS A 39 -4.38 -16.37 -8.56
CA LYS A 39 -3.51 -15.46 -7.79
C LYS A 39 -4.09 -14.05 -7.72
N ARG A 40 -4.60 -13.53 -8.84
CA ARG A 40 -5.20 -12.19 -8.91
C ARG A 40 -6.45 -12.08 -8.04
N ALA A 41 -7.32 -13.10 -8.05
CA ALA A 41 -8.51 -13.16 -7.19
C ALA A 41 -8.12 -13.17 -5.70
N ALA A 42 -7.10 -13.94 -5.33
CA ALA A 42 -6.60 -14.00 -3.96
C ALA A 42 -6.06 -12.64 -3.49
N LEU A 43 -5.22 -11.98 -4.31
CA LEU A 43 -4.66 -10.65 -3.98
C LEU A 43 -5.78 -9.62 -3.81
N LEU A 44 -6.77 -9.64 -4.69
CA LEU A 44 -7.91 -8.72 -4.64
C LEU A 44 -8.80 -8.98 -3.41
N TYR A 45 -9.03 -10.25 -3.07
CA TYR A 45 -9.76 -10.62 -1.85
C TYR A 45 -9.06 -10.09 -0.58
N TYR A 46 -7.75 -10.32 -0.44
CA TYR A 46 -6.99 -9.86 0.71
C TYR A 46 -6.97 -8.34 0.80
N TRP A 47 -6.82 -7.65 -0.34
CA TRP A 47 -6.88 -6.19 -0.39
C TRP A 47 -8.25 -5.66 0.05
N LEU A 48 -9.34 -6.20 -0.45
CA LEU A 48 -10.69 -5.77 -0.07
C LEU A 48 -10.97 -6.00 1.42
N ARG A 49 -10.49 -7.12 1.96
CA ARG A 49 -10.58 -7.39 3.39
C ARG A 49 -9.87 -6.32 4.21
N ASP A 50 -8.67 -5.93 3.80
CA ASP A 50 -7.86 -4.94 4.50
C ASP A 50 -8.45 -3.53 4.30
N TYR A 51 -8.88 -3.19 3.09
CA TYR A 51 -9.55 -1.92 2.79
C TYR A 51 -10.84 -1.74 3.61
N ARG A 52 -11.66 -2.78 3.71
CA ARG A 52 -12.84 -2.76 4.60
C ARG A 52 -12.45 -2.42 6.04
N ASN A 53 -11.35 -2.99 6.53
CA ASN A 53 -10.87 -2.73 7.89
C ASN A 53 -10.36 -1.29 8.03
N TYR A 54 -9.69 -0.73 7.02
CA TYR A 54 -9.27 0.68 7.02
C TYR A 54 -10.48 1.60 7.10
N VAL A 55 -11.48 1.44 6.22
CA VAL A 55 -12.70 2.24 6.23
C VAL A 55 -13.43 2.13 7.58
N LYS A 56 -13.55 0.93 8.14
CA LYS A 56 -14.19 0.72 9.45
C LYS A 56 -13.48 1.44 10.59
N ASN A 57 -12.14 1.53 10.53
CA ASN A 57 -11.32 2.12 11.58
C ASN A 57 -10.97 3.60 11.33
N GLU A 58 -11.24 4.12 10.14
CA GLU A 58 -10.98 5.52 9.80
C GLU A 58 -11.49 6.53 10.83
N PRO A 59 -12.73 6.41 11.39
CA PRO A 59 -13.22 7.34 12.42
C PRO A 59 -12.40 7.33 13.73
N LYS A 60 -11.60 6.29 13.96
CA LYS A 60 -10.73 6.15 15.14
C LYS A 60 -9.29 6.56 14.85
N PHE A 61 -8.96 6.88 13.60
CA PHE A 61 -7.61 7.26 13.21
C PHE A 61 -7.25 8.62 13.82
N ASN A 62 -6.09 8.68 14.47
CA ASN A 62 -5.54 9.91 15.01
C ASN A 62 -4.06 10.01 14.62
N SER A 63 -3.73 10.95 13.77
CA SER A 63 -2.37 11.17 13.26
C SER A 63 -1.33 11.50 14.34
N VAL A 64 -1.76 11.97 15.50
CA VAL A 64 -0.86 12.26 16.64
C VAL A 64 -0.15 10.98 17.13
N TYR A 65 -0.78 9.82 16.99
CA TYR A 65 -0.19 8.54 17.36
C TYR A 65 0.62 7.87 16.24
N THR A 66 0.68 8.50 15.07
CA THR A 66 1.49 7.98 13.96
C THR A 66 2.95 8.31 14.22
N PRO A 67 3.89 7.35 14.08
CA PRO A 67 5.31 7.63 14.22
C PRO A 67 5.74 8.76 13.29
N PRO A 68 6.60 9.70 13.74
CA PRO A 68 7.09 10.76 12.88
C PRO A 68 8.00 10.17 11.81
N PHE A 69 7.70 10.47 10.57
CA PHE A 69 8.56 10.14 9.44
C PHE A 69 9.38 11.34 9.01
N ARG A 70 10.66 11.12 8.75
CA ARG A 70 11.59 12.13 8.26
C ARG A 70 12.04 11.77 6.85
N ARG A 71 12.41 12.78 6.09
CA ARG A 71 13.02 12.60 4.76
C ARG A 71 14.18 11.60 4.84
N GLY A 72 14.22 10.65 3.91
CA GLY A 72 15.20 9.57 3.88
C GLY A 72 14.87 8.36 4.76
N ASN A 73 13.79 8.39 5.54
CA ASN A 73 13.31 7.17 6.20
C ASN A 73 12.81 6.18 5.16
N ILE A 74 12.88 4.90 5.52
CA ILE A 74 12.30 3.81 4.72
C ILE A 74 11.04 3.36 5.44
N ALA A 75 9.92 3.37 4.72
CA ALA A 75 8.64 2.89 5.19
C ALA A 75 8.20 1.67 4.38
N ASN A 76 7.53 0.73 5.02
CA ASN A 76 6.86 -0.37 4.34
C ASN A 76 5.40 0.02 4.14
N ILE A 77 4.98 0.14 2.88
CA ILE A 77 3.69 0.73 2.50
C ILE A 77 2.90 -0.28 1.68
N ASN A 78 1.64 -0.47 2.05
CA ASN A 78 0.70 -1.21 1.24
C ASN A 78 0.03 -0.26 0.23
N PHE A 79 0.46 -0.34 -1.03
CA PHE A 79 -0.10 0.45 -2.13
C PHE A 79 -1.45 -0.07 -2.63
N GLY A 80 -1.91 -1.17 -2.07
CA GLY A 80 -3.21 -1.73 -2.41
C GLY A 80 -3.18 -2.62 -3.64
N PHE A 81 -4.36 -2.88 -4.18
CA PHE A 81 -4.54 -3.60 -5.43
C PHE A 81 -4.81 -2.57 -6.54
N ASN A 82 -3.86 -2.41 -7.43
CA ASN A 82 -3.93 -1.45 -8.53
C ASN A 82 -4.13 -2.17 -9.88
N LEU A 83 -4.53 -1.40 -10.89
CA LEU A 83 -4.85 -1.93 -12.21
C LEU A 83 -3.66 -1.76 -13.17
N GLY A 84 -3.54 -2.71 -14.09
CA GLY A 84 -2.53 -2.64 -15.14
C GLY A 84 -1.10 -2.69 -14.60
N SER A 85 -0.28 -1.71 -14.98
CA SER A 85 1.13 -1.58 -14.61
C SER A 85 1.37 -0.73 -13.37
N GLU A 86 0.33 -0.24 -12.70
CA GLU A 86 0.48 0.53 -11.46
C GLU A 86 1.07 -0.34 -10.36
N LEU A 87 1.97 0.26 -9.57
CA LEU A 87 2.57 -0.42 -8.44
C LEU A 87 1.50 -0.76 -7.38
N GLY A 88 1.38 -2.04 -7.07
CA GLY A 88 0.42 -2.54 -6.07
C GLY A 88 1.08 -3.47 -5.05
N GLY A 89 0.37 -3.71 -3.95
CA GLY A 89 0.86 -4.59 -2.89
C GLY A 89 1.79 -3.90 -1.90
N LEU A 90 2.55 -4.71 -1.16
CA LEU A 90 3.43 -4.25 -0.08
C LEU A 90 4.82 -3.98 -0.63
N HIS A 91 5.27 -2.73 -0.55
CA HIS A 91 6.59 -2.31 -1.00
C HIS A 91 7.28 -1.41 0.02
N TYR A 92 8.61 -1.45 0.03
CA TYR A 92 9.38 -0.41 0.69
C TYR A 92 9.33 0.87 -0.13
N ALA A 93 9.36 2.01 0.56
CA ALA A 93 9.39 3.33 -0.05
C ALA A 93 10.31 4.26 0.74
N ILE A 94 10.97 5.16 0.02
CA ILE A 94 11.77 6.23 0.63
C ILE A 94 10.85 7.43 0.88
N VAL A 95 10.85 7.94 2.09
CA VAL A 95 10.11 9.16 2.46
C VAL A 95 10.83 10.37 1.89
N ILE A 96 10.13 11.16 1.08
CA ILE A 96 10.66 12.36 0.41
C ILE A 96 10.41 13.62 1.24
N SER A 97 9.31 13.65 2.03
CA SER A 97 8.96 14.80 2.87
C SER A 97 8.73 14.37 4.32
N ASP A 98 9.06 15.26 5.25
CA ASP A 98 8.78 15.02 6.67
C ASP A 98 7.28 15.00 6.94
N SER A 99 6.83 14.07 7.79
CA SER A 99 5.47 14.12 8.35
C SER A 99 5.39 15.12 9.50
N ARG A 100 4.18 15.65 9.70
CA ARG A 100 3.87 16.53 10.85
C ARG A 100 2.58 16.03 11.51
N PRO A 101 2.43 16.17 12.82
CA PRO A 101 1.18 15.79 13.51
C PRO A 101 -0.07 16.47 12.92
N THR A 102 0.10 17.70 12.39
CA THR A 102 -0.96 18.49 11.75
C THR A 102 -1.20 18.13 10.29
N ASN A 103 -0.27 17.39 9.66
CA ASN A 103 -0.39 16.92 8.28
C ASN A 103 0.19 15.50 8.16
N PRO A 104 -0.65 14.47 8.24
CA PRO A 104 -0.23 13.07 8.17
C PRO A 104 0.12 12.61 6.76
N MET A 105 0.00 13.46 5.75
CA MET A 105 0.34 13.12 4.37
C MET A 105 1.85 12.96 4.19
N LEU A 106 2.24 11.90 3.51
CA LEU A 106 3.62 11.62 3.15
C LEU A 106 3.78 11.62 1.63
N ILE A 107 4.88 12.20 1.16
CA ILE A 107 5.34 11.98 -0.21
C ILE A 107 6.41 10.90 -0.14
N VAL A 108 6.25 9.86 -0.93
CA VAL A 108 7.14 8.71 -0.93
C VAL A 108 7.54 8.32 -2.35
N ALA A 109 8.74 7.79 -2.50
CA ALA A 109 9.18 7.12 -3.72
C ALA A 109 9.21 5.60 -3.45
N PRO A 110 8.36 4.80 -4.11
CA PRO A 110 8.36 3.37 -3.92
C PRO A 110 9.64 2.74 -4.46
N MET A 111 10.07 1.64 -3.85
CA MET A 111 11.23 0.86 -4.27
C MET A 111 10.81 -0.51 -4.77
N THR A 112 11.47 -0.97 -5.82
CA THR A 112 11.32 -2.32 -6.34
C THR A 112 12.68 -2.99 -6.46
N SER A 113 12.70 -4.32 -6.50
CA SER A 113 13.93 -5.06 -6.76
C SER A 113 14.39 -4.85 -8.20
N PHE A 114 15.65 -4.49 -8.37
CA PHE A 114 16.25 -4.41 -9.69
C PHE A 114 16.39 -5.82 -10.30
N LYS A 115 16.00 -5.93 -11.56
CA LYS A 115 16.24 -7.14 -12.37
C LYS A 115 17.20 -6.79 -13.49
N PRO A 116 18.25 -7.59 -13.75
CA PRO A 116 19.26 -7.29 -14.78
C PRO A 116 18.68 -7.10 -16.19
N SER A 117 17.53 -7.72 -16.49
CA SER A 117 16.83 -7.58 -17.76
C SER A 117 15.91 -6.35 -17.84
N HIS A 118 15.75 -5.60 -16.73
CA HIS A 118 14.89 -4.44 -16.69
C HIS A 118 15.61 -3.21 -17.23
N GLN A 119 15.01 -2.55 -18.19
CA GLN A 119 15.46 -1.24 -18.67
C GLN A 119 14.73 -0.16 -17.88
N LEU A 120 15.49 0.72 -17.25
CA LEU A 120 14.95 1.86 -16.51
C LEU A 120 14.21 2.80 -17.44
N ASN A 121 13.07 3.29 -17.01
CA ASN A 121 12.32 4.35 -17.67
C ASN A 121 12.62 5.71 -17.04
N ASP A 122 12.10 6.79 -17.63
CA ASP A 122 12.33 8.18 -17.16
C ASP A 122 11.86 8.47 -15.73
N CYS A 123 11.01 7.61 -15.18
CA CYS A 123 10.47 7.74 -13.81
C CYS A 123 11.21 6.85 -12.81
N GLU A 124 12.24 6.12 -13.21
CA GLU A 124 12.97 5.18 -12.38
C GLU A 124 14.42 5.63 -12.17
N ILE A 125 14.90 5.46 -10.95
CA ILE A 125 16.28 5.78 -10.57
C ILE A 125 16.92 4.52 -9.99
N PHE A 126 18.04 4.13 -10.55
CA PHE A 126 18.84 3.04 -10.00
C PHE A 126 19.71 3.55 -8.84
N ILE A 127 19.47 3.02 -7.64
CA ILE A 127 20.19 3.43 -6.41
C ILE A 127 21.34 2.50 -6.04
N ASP A 128 21.59 1.45 -6.84
CA ASP A 128 22.67 0.48 -6.66
C ASP A 128 22.80 -0.02 -5.20
N ASN A 129 24.01 -0.15 -4.71
CA ASN A 129 24.33 -0.60 -3.35
C ASN A 129 24.19 0.48 -2.27
N GLN A 130 23.88 1.72 -2.63
CA GLN A 130 23.92 2.86 -1.71
C GLN A 130 23.02 2.65 -0.48
N LEU A 131 21.83 2.11 -0.68
CA LEU A 131 20.92 1.79 0.42
C LEU A 131 21.51 0.73 1.35
N PHE A 132 22.07 -0.33 0.80
CA PHE A 132 22.71 -1.41 1.57
C PHE A 132 23.89 -0.89 2.38
N LEU A 133 24.75 -0.09 1.77
CA LEU A 133 25.94 0.50 2.43
C LEU A 133 25.53 1.42 3.59
N GLN A 134 24.48 2.23 3.42
CA GLN A 134 23.95 3.08 4.50
C GLN A 134 23.35 2.27 5.63
N LEU A 135 22.58 1.23 5.34
CA LEU A 135 21.98 0.36 6.35
C LEU A 135 23.07 -0.40 7.13
N LYS A 136 24.06 -0.94 6.41
CA LYS A 136 25.22 -1.63 7.01
C LYS A 136 26.00 -0.68 7.93
N GLY A 137 26.30 0.53 7.48
CA GLY A 137 27.00 1.53 8.31
C GLY A 137 26.25 1.88 9.60
N LYS A 138 24.92 2.00 9.53
CA LYS A 138 24.08 2.21 10.72
C LYS A 138 24.09 1.00 11.65
N GLN A 139 24.04 -0.20 11.11
CA GLN A 139 24.11 -1.44 11.86
C GLN A 139 25.45 -1.56 12.59
N ASP A 140 26.56 -1.33 11.89
CA ASP A 140 27.91 -1.40 12.43
C ASP A 140 28.09 -0.38 13.56
N ALA A 141 27.61 0.85 13.40
CA ALA A 141 27.62 1.88 14.45
C ALA A 141 26.82 1.46 15.69
N LEU A 142 25.65 0.84 15.51
CA LEU A 142 24.82 0.36 16.61
C LEU A 142 25.51 -0.78 17.37
N VAL A 143 26.14 -1.72 16.66
CA VAL A 143 26.90 -2.82 17.26
C VAL A 143 28.10 -2.30 18.07
N GLN A 144 28.78 -1.28 17.56
CA GLN A 144 29.88 -0.64 18.30
C GLN A 144 29.38 0.02 19.60
N THR A 145 28.27 0.74 19.53
CA THR A 145 27.68 1.38 20.72
C THR A 145 27.30 0.36 21.80
N LEU A 146 26.78 -0.80 21.41
CA LEU A 146 26.38 -1.87 22.34
C LEU A 146 27.57 -2.61 22.96
N LYS A 147 28.74 -2.61 22.31
CA LYS A 147 29.97 -3.22 22.84
C LYS A 147 30.70 -2.36 23.88
N HIS A 148 30.34 -1.08 23.93
CA HIS A 148 30.95 -0.11 24.86
C HIS A 148 30.05 0.21 26.07
N GLN A 149 28.92 -0.47 26.22
CA GLN A 149 28.09 -0.50 27.43
C GLN A 149 28.37 -1.76 28.24
#